data_f29ff88a131ea5b3bbe1075147d8c202
#
_entry.id   f29ff88a131ea5b3bbe1075147d8c202
#
_cell.length_a   1.000
_cell.length_b   1.000
_cell.length_c   1.000
_cell.angle_alpha   90.00
_cell.angle_beta   90.00
_cell.angle_gamma   90.00
#
_symmetry.space_group_name_H-M   'P 1'
#
loop_
_entity.id
_entity.type
_entity.pdbx_description
1 polymer ?
#
loop_
_entity_poly.entity_id
_entity_poly.type
_entity_poly.pdbx_seq_one_letter_code
_entity_poly.pdbx_strand_id
1 'polypeptide(L)'
;LMILIFSYEQTIHAYPDGGGAYIVARDNLGVLPAQTAAAALLMDYVLTVAVSISSGVAQIVSAFPALHTYRVEIAVGMILFVMLINLRGTKESGITFAIPTYFFLVMIFTTVIIGFVRLLSGSLGTVVNPPALTNDLLQPVTLFLILRAFANGTSSVTGVEAISNGVTAFSEPRAKNAGMTLIWMAVILGSLLIGITYLGIHVGAVPVESETIVSQLARTVYTTRGLLYLLTISATTVILVMAANTAFADFPRLSALVAAEAEGDKLSEDE
;
A
#
# COMPACT_ATOMS: atom_id res chain seq x y z
N LEU A 1 -3.38 -6.36 -11.22
CA LEU A 1 -4.49 -5.69 -10.55
C LEU A 1 -5.84 -6.26 -11.02
N MET A 2 -6.17 -6.23 -12.32
CA MET A 2 -7.45 -6.73 -12.86
C MET A 2 -7.78 -8.15 -12.41
N ILE A 3 -6.85 -9.10 -12.56
CA ILE A 3 -7.05 -10.50 -12.16
C ILE A 3 -7.40 -10.61 -10.66
N LEU A 4 -6.67 -9.88 -9.81
CA LEU A 4 -6.93 -9.86 -8.37
C LEU A 4 -8.34 -9.32 -8.05
N ILE A 5 -8.74 -8.22 -8.70
CA ILE A 5 -10.05 -7.61 -8.47
C ILE A 5 -11.18 -8.58 -8.83
N PHE A 6 -11.11 -9.23 -10.00
CA PHE A 6 -12.10 -10.22 -10.40
C PHE A 6 -12.12 -11.43 -9.45
N SER A 7 -10.96 -11.90 -9.00
CA SER A 7 -10.86 -13.00 -8.04
C SER A 7 -11.50 -12.65 -6.69
N TYR A 8 -11.16 -11.49 -6.13
CA TYR A 8 -11.72 -11.06 -4.84
C TYR A 8 -13.20 -10.67 -4.93
N GLU A 9 -13.66 -10.15 -6.06
CA GLU A 9 -15.07 -9.88 -6.29
C GLU A 9 -15.89 -11.19 -6.22
N GLN A 10 -15.42 -12.26 -6.86
CA GLN A 10 -16.02 -13.58 -6.75
C GLN A 10 -15.96 -14.13 -5.32
N THR A 11 -14.83 -13.96 -4.64
CA THR A 11 -14.66 -14.38 -3.25
C THR A 11 -15.64 -13.68 -2.31
N ILE A 12 -15.84 -12.37 -2.45
CA ILE A 12 -16.80 -11.57 -1.65
C ILE A 12 -18.22 -12.10 -1.80
N HIS A 13 -18.61 -12.52 -3.00
CA HIS A 13 -19.94 -13.09 -3.23
C HIS A 13 -20.08 -14.52 -2.75
N ALA A 14 -19.03 -15.32 -2.84
CA ALA A 14 -19.01 -16.70 -2.38
C ALA A 14 -18.91 -16.83 -0.84
N TYR A 15 -18.23 -15.87 -0.20
CA TYR A 15 -17.96 -15.85 1.24
C TYR A 15 -18.43 -14.52 1.87
N PRO A 16 -19.74 -14.28 1.98
CA PRO A 16 -20.30 -13.01 2.45
C PRO A 16 -20.02 -12.73 3.93
N ASP A 17 -19.63 -13.74 4.69
CA ASP A 17 -19.25 -13.63 6.11
C ASP A 17 -17.77 -13.23 6.29
N GLY A 18 -17.02 -13.06 5.20
CA GLY A 18 -15.61 -12.68 5.19
C GLY A 18 -14.68 -13.89 5.29
N GLY A 19 -13.41 -13.61 5.58
CA GLY A 19 -12.39 -14.65 5.80
C GLY A 19 -11.30 -14.75 4.73
N GLY A 20 -11.45 -14.05 3.62
CA GLY A 20 -10.39 -13.87 2.62
C GLY A 20 -9.71 -15.15 2.15
N ALA A 21 -8.43 -15.03 1.81
CA ALA A 21 -7.65 -16.13 1.24
C ALA A 21 -7.50 -17.32 2.20
N TYR A 22 -7.50 -17.08 3.51
CA TYR A 22 -7.36 -18.15 4.51
C TYR A 22 -8.56 -19.11 4.49
N ILE A 23 -9.79 -18.58 4.58
CA ILE A 23 -11.03 -19.40 4.59
C ILE A 23 -11.20 -20.10 3.24
N VAL A 24 -10.96 -19.40 2.12
CA VAL A 24 -11.01 -19.99 0.78
C VAL A 24 -10.05 -21.19 0.66
N ALA A 25 -8.82 -21.03 1.17
CA ALA A 25 -7.84 -22.11 1.15
C ALA A 25 -8.29 -23.29 2.03
N ARG A 26 -8.84 -23.01 3.21
CA ARG A 26 -9.32 -24.04 4.14
C ARG A 26 -10.46 -24.87 3.56
N ASP A 27 -11.49 -24.21 3.05
CA ASP A 27 -12.68 -24.87 2.54
C ASP A 27 -12.43 -25.68 1.27
N ASN A 28 -11.49 -25.25 0.42
CA ASN A 28 -11.26 -25.86 -0.88
C ASN A 28 -10.01 -26.75 -0.94
N LEU A 29 -9.00 -26.50 -0.11
CA LEU A 29 -7.69 -27.19 -0.17
C LEU A 29 -7.31 -27.89 1.13
N GLY A 30 -8.03 -27.61 2.22
CA GLY A 30 -7.81 -28.22 3.54
C GLY A 30 -6.86 -27.44 4.43
N VAL A 31 -6.55 -28.04 5.59
CA VAL A 31 -5.87 -27.36 6.72
C VAL A 31 -4.44 -26.89 6.38
N LEU A 32 -3.61 -27.75 5.78
CA LEU A 32 -2.19 -27.42 5.52
C LEU A 32 -2.03 -26.22 4.55
N PRO A 33 -2.72 -26.15 3.40
CA PRO A 33 -2.71 -24.96 2.55
C PRO A 33 -3.25 -23.72 3.24
N ALA A 34 -4.29 -23.84 4.08
CA ALA A 34 -4.84 -22.73 4.84
C ALA A 34 -3.82 -22.16 5.84
N GLN A 35 -3.14 -23.02 6.61
CA GLN A 35 -2.09 -22.60 7.53
C GLN A 35 -0.91 -21.94 6.82
N THR A 36 -0.55 -22.43 5.62
CA THR A 36 0.48 -21.82 4.80
C THR A 36 0.07 -20.41 4.34
N ALA A 37 -1.19 -20.26 3.91
CA ALA A 37 -1.75 -18.95 3.55
C ALA A 37 -1.78 -18.00 4.75
N ALA A 38 -2.22 -18.46 5.92
CA ALA A 38 -2.21 -17.66 7.14
C ALA A 38 -0.80 -17.21 7.54
N ALA A 39 0.18 -18.11 7.51
CA ALA A 39 1.58 -17.75 7.79
C ALA A 39 2.12 -16.71 6.80
N ALA A 40 1.82 -16.86 5.51
CA ALA A 40 2.21 -15.89 4.49
C ALA A 40 1.57 -14.50 4.75
N LEU A 41 0.28 -14.45 5.11
CA LEU A 41 -0.43 -13.22 5.44
C LEU A 41 0.12 -12.53 6.69
N LEU A 42 0.43 -13.30 7.74
CA LEU A 42 1.05 -12.74 8.95
C LEU A 42 2.43 -12.13 8.65
N MET A 43 3.23 -12.78 7.81
CA MET A 43 4.50 -12.22 7.33
C MET A 43 4.27 -10.98 6.48
N ASP A 44 3.26 -10.97 5.61
CA ASP A 44 2.93 -9.80 4.79
C ASP A 44 2.56 -8.59 5.65
N TYR A 45 1.77 -8.76 6.71
CA TYR A 45 1.45 -7.66 7.62
C TYR A 45 2.70 -7.05 8.28
N VAL A 46 3.65 -7.88 8.74
CA VAL A 46 4.92 -7.38 9.32
C VAL A 46 5.73 -6.61 8.26
N LEU A 47 5.83 -7.15 7.05
CA LEU A 47 6.56 -6.52 5.96
C LEU A 47 5.87 -5.25 5.49
N THR A 48 4.54 -5.23 5.42
CA THR A 48 3.75 -4.04 5.06
C THR A 48 3.97 -2.89 6.05
N VAL A 49 4.02 -3.16 7.36
CA VAL A 49 4.38 -2.14 8.36
C VAL A 49 5.78 -1.60 8.08
N ALA A 50 6.77 -2.48 7.91
CA ALA A 50 8.15 -2.08 7.70
C ALA A 50 8.34 -1.25 6.41
N VAL A 51 7.78 -1.71 5.30
CA VAL A 51 7.88 -1.04 3.99
C VAL A 51 7.12 0.28 4.00
N SER A 52 5.91 0.34 4.57
CA SER A 52 5.11 1.55 4.62
C SER A 52 5.78 2.64 5.47
N ILE A 53 6.29 2.30 6.64
CA ILE A 53 7.03 3.27 7.47
C ILE A 53 8.32 3.71 6.79
N SER A 54 9.10 2.79 6.24
CA SER A 54 10.34 3.14 5.52
C SER A 54 10.08 4.05 4.34
N SER A 55 9.01 3.78 3.58
CA SER A 55 8.57 4.63 2.46
C SER A 55 8.08 6.01 2.94
N GLY A 56 7.35 6.08 4.06
CA GLY A 56 6.93 7.33 4.69
C GLY A 56 8.12 8.19 5.11
N VAL A 57 9.12 7.57 5.73
CA VAL A 57 10.39 8.25 6.10
C VAL A 57 11.14 8.71 4.86
N ALA A 58 11.19 7.90 3.80
CA ALA A 58 11.82 8.29 2.54
C ALA A 58 11.15 9.52 1.92
N GLN A 59 9.83 9.71 2.06
CA GLN A 59 9.14 10.94 1.66
C GLN A 59 9.62 12.16 2.48
N ILE A 60 9.71 12.01 3.81
CA ILE A 60 10.18 13.08 4.70
C ILE A 60 11.62 13.48 4.35
N VAL A 61 12.50 12.50 4.18
CA VAL A 61 13.91 12.71 3.83
C VAL A 61 14.06 13.34 2.44
N SER A 62 13.18 12.98 1.49
CA SER A 62 13.14 13.62 0.16
C SER A 62 12.84 15.12 0.25
N ALA A 63 11.95 15.54 1.17
CA ALA A 63 11.62 16.94 1.39
C ALA A 63 12.70 17.67 2.21
N PHE A 64 13.27 16.97 3.20
CA PHE A 64 14.26 17.50 4.14
C PHE A 64 15.54 16.65 4.15
N PRO A 65 16.45 16.81 3.17
CA PRO A 65 17.65 15.97 3.02
C PRO A 65 18.56 15.94 4.25
N ALA A 66 18.53 17.00 5.08
CA ALA A 66 19.28 17.05 6.34
C ALA A 66 18.88 15.91 7.34
N LEU A 67 17.68 15.38 7.20
CA LEU A 67 17.19 14.26 8.04
C LEU A 67 17.65 12.89 7.56
N HIS A 68 18.36 12.79 6.44
CA HIS A 68 18.80 11.50 5.88
C HIS A 68 19.62 10.66 6.87
N THR A 69 20.48 11.31 7.65
CA THR A 69 21.31 10.63 8.68
C THR A 69 20.45 9.99 9.77
N TYR A 70 19.28 10.53 10.05
CA TYR A 70 18.37 10.10 11.12
C TYR A 70 17.22 9.23 10.61
N ARG A 71 17.29 8.71 9.38
CA ARG A 71 16.20 7.95 8.76
C ARG A 71 15.76 6.73 9.57
N VAL A 72 16.70 6.03 10.20
CA VAL A 72 16.42 4.82 11.01
C VAL A 72 15.72 5.21 12.31
N GLU A 73 16.23 6.23 13.00
CA GLU A 73 15.65 6.73 14.25
C GLU A 73 14.23 7.25 14.05
N ILE A 74 14.00 7.97 12.94
CA ILE A 74 12.66 8.43 12.57
C ILE A 74 11.74 7.23 12.30
N ALA A 75 12.20 6.22 11.56
CA ALA A 75 11.42 5.02 11.28
C ALA A 75 11.04 4.26 12.57
N VAL A 76 12.01 4.05 13.47
CA VAL A 76 11.77 3.41 14.75
C VAL A 76 10.79 4.23 15.59
N GLY A 77 10.96 5.55 15.65
CA GLY A 77 10.04 6.44 16.35
C GLY A 77 8.60 6.36 15.80
N MET A 78 8.43 6.28 14.48
CA MET A 78 7.13 6.14 13.83
C MET A 78 6.49 4.77 14.13
N ILE A 79 7.27 3.68 14.11
CA ILE A 79 6.77 2.35 14.48
C ILE A 79 6.31 2.34 15.94
N LEU A 80 7.11 2.88 16.86
CA LEU A 80 6.73 2.99 18.27
C LEU A 80 5.47 3.83 18.46
N PHE A 81 5.32 4.92 17.71
CA PHE A 81 4.13 5.76 17.73
C PHE A 81 2.88 5.00 17.28
N VAL A 82 2.94 4.29 16.14
CA VAL A 82 1.84 3.45 15.64
C VAL A 82 1.51 2.34 16.64
N MET A 83 2.52 1.69 17.22
CA MET A 83 2.35 0.67 18.24
C MET A 83 1.59 1.22 19.46
N LEU A 84 1.99 2.38 19.98
CA LEU A 84 1.34 3.00 21.14
C LEU A 84 -0.12 3.38 20.88
N ILE A 85 -0.44 3.84 19.67
CA ILE A 85 -1.82 4.13 19.26
C ILE A 85 -2.65 2.83 19.27
N ASN A 86 -2.14 1.76 18.69
CA ASN A 86 -2.84 0.47 18.63
C ASN A 86 -3.01 -0.16 20.01
N LEU A 87 -2.01 -0.09 20.90
CA LEU A 87 -2.10 -0.60 22.27
C LEU A 87 -3.14 0.14 23.12
N ARG A 88 -3.47 1.39 22.81
CA ARG A 88 -4.54 2.15 23.50
C ARG A 88 -5.94 1.68 23.11
N GLY A 89 -6.08 0.78 22.14
CA GLY A 89 -7.37 0.22 21.73
C GLY A 89 -8.32 1.28 21.16
N THR A 90 -7.79 2.30 20.49
CA THR A 90 -8.61 3.32 19.83
C THR A 90 -9.48 2.65 18.79
N LYS A 91 -10.81 2.73 18.97
CA LYS A 91 -11.75 2.29 17.93
C LYS A 91 -11.48 3.15 16.69
N GLU A 92 -11.02 2.51 15.64
CA GLU A 92 -10.77 3.18 14.36
C GLU A 92 -12.10 3.74 13.83
N SER A 93 -12.21 5.06 13.88
CA SER A 93 -13.36 5.75 13.27
C SER A 93 -13.11 5.87 11.77
N GLY A 94 -14.06 5.42 10.94
CA GLY A 94 -13.96 5.57 9.49
C GLY A 94 -13.72 7.02 9.04
N ILE A 95 -14.23 8.01 9.79
CA ILE A 95 -13.98 9.43 9.54
C ILE A 95 -12.51 9.80 9.75
N THR A 96 -11.85 9.23 10.76
CA THR A 96 -10.43 9.49 11.05
C THR A 96 -9.54 9.04 9.89
N PHE A 97 -9.89 7.93 9.23
CA PHE A 97 -9.17 7.43 8.06
C PHE A 97 -9.57 8.13 6.75
N ALA A 98 -10.82 8.58 6.63
CA ALA A 98 -11.32 9.23 5.44
C ALA A 98 -10.58 10.54 5.13
N ILE A 99 -10.35 11.39 6.15
CA ILE A 99 -9.71 12.71 5.95
C ILE A 99 -8.32 12.58 5.32
N PRO A 100 -7.36 11.82 5.87
CA PRO A 100 -6.05 11.63 5.25
C PRO A 100 -6.11 10.95 3.87
N THR A 101 -7.03 10.01 3.69
CA THR A 101 -7.20 9.31 2.40
C THR A 101 -7.64 10.28 1.31
N TYR A 102 -8.67 11.09 1.55
CA TYR A 102 -9.11 12.09 0.59
C TYR A 102 -8.06 13.18 0.37
N PHE A 103 -7.35 13.59 1.42
CA PHE A 103 -6.24 14.53 1.30
C PHE A 103 -5.15 13.97 0.38
N PHE A 104 -4.75 12.71 0.56
CA PHE A 104 -3.80 12.06 -0.34
C PHE A 104 -4.33 11.99 -1.77
N LEU A 105 -5.56 11.53 -1.98
CA LEU A 105 -6.15 11.43 -3.32
C LEU A 105 -6.18 12.79 -4.03
N VAL A 106 -6.62 13.84 -3.36
CA VAL A 106 -6.66 15.19 -3.92
C VAL A 106 -5.26 15.65 -4.32
N MET A 107 -4.26 15.49 -3.45
CA MET A 107 -2.92 15.98 -3.72
C MET A 107 -2.22 15.20 -4.84
N ILE A 108 -2.36 13.87 -4.84
CA ILE A 108 -1.69 13.05 -5.86
C ILE A 108 -2.37 13.18 -7.23
N PHE A 109 -3.70 13.24 -7.29
CA PHE A 109 -4.41 13.51 -8.54
C PHE A 109 -4.11 14.91 -9.06
N THR A 110 -4.01 15.91 -8.19
CA THR A 110 -3.58 17.26 -8.59
C THR A 110 -2.19 17.22 -9.23
N THR A 111 -1.23 16.49 -8.63
CA THR A 111 0.10 16.32 -9.20
C THR A 111 0.04 15.67 -10.58
N VAL A 112 -0.72 14.58 -10.71
CA VAL A 112 -0.85 13.83 -11.97
C VAL A 112 -1.55 14.68 -13.04
N ILE A 113 -2.64 15.35 -12.71
CA ILE A 113 -3.39 16.20 -13.66
C ILE A 113 -2.54 17.37 -14.16
N ILE A 114 -1.89 18.10 -13.24
CA ILE A 114 -1.00 19.20 -13.62
C ILE A 114 0.17 18.66 -14.45
N GLY A 115 0.73 17.50 -14.09
CA GLY A 115 1.77 16.83 -14.85
C GLY A 115 1.34 16.54 -16.29
N PHE A 116 0.16 15.97 -16.50
CA PHE A 116 -0.39 15.73 -17.84
C PHE A 116 -0.68 17.02 -18.62
N VAL A 117 -1.28 18.03 -17.97
CA VAL A 117 -1.52 19.33 -18.62
C VAL A 117 -0.21 19.95 -19.09
N ARG A 118 0.84 19.91 -18.27
CA ARG A 118 2.16 20.42 -18.63
C ARG A 118 2.86 19.58 -19.71
N LEU A 119 2.67 18.27 -19.70
CA LEU A 119 3.18 17.37 -20.73
C LEU A 119 2.53 17.70 -22.08
N LEU A 120 1.21 17.84 -22.13
CA LEU A 120 0.45 18.16 -23.34
C LEU A 120 0.76 19.57 -23.88
N SER A 121 1.02 20.53 -22.98
CA SER A 121 1.43 21.88 -23.38
C SER A 121 2.92 22.01 -23.74
N GLY A 122 3.70 20.92 -23.64
CA GLY A 122 5.14 20.95 -23.88
C GLY A 122 5.95 21.72 -22.82
N SER A 123 5.33 22.04 -21.67
CA SER A 123 5.98 22.81 -20.58
C SER A 123 6.48 21.93 -19.41
N LEU A 124 6.33 20.59 -19.50
CA LEU A 124 6.84 19.68 -18.50
C LEU A 124 8.37 19.56 -18.67
N GLY A 125 9.10 19.97 -17.63
CA GLY A 125 10.56 19.81 -17.58
C GLY A 125 10.97 18.37 -17.25
N THR A 126 12.27 18.15 -17.28
CA THR A 126 12.92 16.94 -16.76
C THR A 126 13.37 17.15 -15.31
N VAL A 127 13.65 16.08 -14.60
CA VAL A 127 14.19 16.13 -13.25
C VAL A 127 15.50 16.92 -13.25
N VAL A 128 15.56 18.02 -12.49
CA VAL A 128 16.78 18.82 -12.35
C VAL A 128 17.75 18.08 -11.43
N ASN A 129 19.02 17.98 -11.85
CA ASN A 129 20.06 17.19 -11.17
C ASN A 129 19.58 15.77 -10.86
N PRO A 130 19.29 14.95 -11.91
CA PRO A 130 18.89 13.57 -11.67
C PRO A 130 20.04 12.88 -10.92
N PRO A 131 19.71 12.07 -9.90
CA PRO A 131 20.73 11.28 -9.23
C PRO A 131 21.46 10.40 -10.23
N ALA A 132 22.79 10.27 -10.08
CA ALA A 132 23.58 9.45 -10.98
C ALA A 132 23.16 7.97 -10.84
N LEU A 133 22.80 7.33 -11.96
CA LEU A 133 22.65 5.88 -12.01
C LEU A 133 24.04 5.27 -11.85
N THR A 134 24.27 4.57 -10.78
CA THR A 134 25.47 3.72 -10.65
C THR A 134 25.35 2.54 -11.62
N ASN A 135 26.44 2.13 -12.28
CA ASN A 135 26.43 1.00 -13.21
C ASN A 135 25.91 -0.31 -12.57
N ASP A 136 25.97 -0.43 -11.24
CA ASP A 136 25.43 -1.57 -10.46
C ASP A 136 23.92 -1.70 -10.55
N LEU A 137 23.19 -0.63 -10.92
CA LEU A 137 21.74 -0.65 -11.14
C LEU A 137 21.36 -1.12 -12.56
N LEU A 138 22.31 -1.17 -13.50
CA LEU A 138 22.10 -1.62 -14.87
C LEU A 138 22.40 -3.12 -14.97
N GLN A 139 21.42 -3.94 -14.59
CA GLN A 139 21.53 -5.40 -14.74
C GLN A 139 20.85 -5.87 -16.04
N PRO A 140 21.39 -6.94 -16.68
CA PRO A 140 20.73 -7.52 -17.85
C PRO A 140 19.34 -8.05 -17.46
N VAL A 141 18.38 -7.89 -18.37
CA VAL A 141 17.00 -8.36 -18.16
C VAL A 141 17.00 -9.90 -18.18
N THR A 142 16.92 -10.49 -17.02
CA THR A 142 16.80 -11.95 -16.82
C THR A 142 15.38 -12.31 -16.38
N LEU A 143 14.98 -13.58 -16.55
CA LEU A 143 13.70 -14.06 -16.04
C LEU A 143 13.57 -13.82 -14.53
N PHE A 144 14.65 -14.00 -13.77
CA PHE A 144 14.68 -13.72 -12.33
C PHE A 144 14.39 -12.23 -12.05
N LEU A 145 14.97 -11.31 -12.81
CA LEU A 145 14.72 -9.87 -12.64
C LEU A 145 13.27 -9.53 -12.96
N ILE A 146 12.68 -10.14 -14.00
CA ILE A 146 11.25 -9.95 -14.33
C ILE A 146 10.36 -10.46 -13.19
N LEU A 147 10.61 -11.66 -12.69
CA LEU A 147 9.84 -12.24 -11.58
C LEU A 147 9.99 -11.42 -10.29
N ARG A 148 11.19 -10.92 -10.00
CA ARG A 148 11.44 -10.03 -8.86
C ARG A 148 10.70 -8.69 -9.02
N ALA A 149 10.73 -8.10 -10.20
CA ALA A 149 10.00 -6.86 -10.49
C ALA A 149 8.48 -7.08 -10.35
N PHE A 150 7.96 -8.22 -10.82
CA PHE A 150 6.57 -8.60 -10.64
C PHE A 150 6.21 -8.76 -9.15
N ALA A 151 7.01 -9.49 -8.37
CA ALA A 151 6.81 -9.66 -6.93
C ALA A 151 6.82 -8.32 -6.17
N ASN A 152 7.77 -7.44 -6.49
CA ASN A 152 7.81 -6.09 -5.90
C ASN A 152 6.61 -5.23 -6.34
N GLY A 153 6.16 -5.36 -7.58
CA GLY A 153 5.01 -4.65 -8.12
C GLY A 153 3.69 -5.05 -7.44
N THR A 154 3.57 -6.31 -7.00
CA THR A 154 2.37 -6.78 -6.28
C THR A 154 2.20 -6.11 -4.91
N SER A 155 3.26 -5.61 -4.29
CA SER A 155 3.16 -4.81 -3.05
C SER A 155 2.29 -3.56 -3.23
N SER A 156 2.17 -3.02 -4.45
CA SER A 156 1.31 -1.87 -4.73
C SER A 156 -0.19 -2.18 -4.68
N VAL A 157 -0.57 -3.44 -4.67
CA VAL A 157 -1.98 -3.89 -4.58
C VAL A 157 -2.31 -4.49 -3.21
N THR A 158 -1.44 -4.35 -2.24
CA THR A 158 -1.70 -4.69 -0.83
C THR A 158 -2.93 -3.93 -0.33
N GLY A 159 -3.78 -4.59 0.44
CA GLY A 159 -5.03 -4.01 0.95
C GLY A 159 -6.28 -4.36 0.13
N VAL A 160 -6.16 -4.88 -1.10
CA VAL A 160 -7.31 -5.43 -1.86
C VAL A 160 -7.99 -6.54 -1.07
N GLU A 161 -7.19 -7.37 -0.41
CA GLU A 161 -7.64 -8.47 0.45
C GLU A 161 -8.42 -7.99 1.67
N ALA A 162 -8.06 -6.84 2.25
CA ALA A 162 -8.72 -6.29 3.43
C ALA A 162 -10.24 -6.07 3.20
N ILE A 163 -10.67 -5.75 1.97
CA ILE A 163 -12.09 -5.63 1.64
C ILE A 163 -12.79 -7.00 1.71
N SER A 164 -12.14 -8.06 1.21
CA SER A 164 -12.68 -9.42 1.27
C SER A 164 -12.73 -9.96 2.70
N ASN A 165 -11.70 -9.68 3.52
CA ASN A 165 -11.69 -10.05 4.94
C ASN A 165 -12.74 -9.27 5.73
N GLY A 166 -12.98 -8.01 5.38
CA GLY A 166 -13.85 -7.07 6.08
C GLY A 166 -15.27 -6.95 5.51
N VAL A 167 -15.78 -7.91 4.72
CA VAL A 167 -17.14 -7.84 4.12
C VAL A 167 -18.22 -7.58 5.17
N THR A 168 -18.10 -8.17 6.35
CA THR A 168 -19.04 -8.02 7.45
C THR A 168 -19.14 -6.58 8.00
N ALA A 169 -18.15 -5.74 7.77
CA ALA A 169 -18.16 -4.33 8.16
C ALA A 169 -18.98 -3.43 7.22
N PHE A 170 -19.38 -3.93 6.05
CA PHE A 170 -20.18 -3.18 5.10
C PHE A 170 -21.67 -3.21 5.46
N SER A 171 -22.38 -2.11 5.10
CA SER A 171 -23.84 -2.05 5.18
C SER A 171 -24.50 -3.01 4.19
N GLU A 172 -25.70 -3.48 4.53
CA GLU A 172 -26.49 -4.33 3.62
C GLU A 172 -26.89 -3.61 2.32
N PRO A 173 -26.81 -4.26 1.17
CA PRO A 173 -26.32 -5.61 0.91
C PRO A 173 -24.77 -5.66 0.87
N ARG A 174 -24.15 -6.35 1.86
CA ARG A 174 -22.71 -6.32 2.14
C ARG A 174 -21.84 -6.66 0.95
N ALA A 175 -22.07 -7.82 0.34
CA ALA A 175 -21.27 -8.28 -0.78
C ALA A 175 -21.27 -7.29 -1.97
N LYS A 176 -22.45 -6.71 -2.28
CA LYS A 176 -22.58 -5.71 -3.35
C LYS A 176 -21.80 -4.43 -3.02
N ASN A 177 -21.91 -3.95 -1.78
CA ASN A 177 -21.23 -2.71 -1.36
C ASN A 177 -19.71 -2.91 -1.28
N ALA A 178 -19.25 -4.05 -0.79
CA ALA A 178 -17.84 -4.43 -0.78
C ALA A 178 -17.28 -4.57 -2.20
N GLY A 179 -17.99 -5.27 -3.11
CA GLY A 179 -17.61 -5.40 -4.52
C GLY A 179 -17.53 -4.06 -5.25
N MET A 180 -18.49 -3.16 -5.02
CA MET A 180 -18.47 -1.81 -5.59
C MET A 180 -17.26 -0.99 -5.08
N THR A 181 -16.94 -1.09 -3.79
CA THR A 181 -15.76 -0.44 -3.18
C THR A 181 -14.48 -0.98 -3.80
N LEU A 182 -14.39 -2.30 -4.01
CA LEU A 182 -13.26 -2.96 -4.64
C LEU A 182 -13.03 -2.43 -6.07
N ILE A 183 -14.10 -2.25 -6.87
CA ILE A 183 -14.03 -1.71 -8.23
C ILE A 183 -13.53 -0.26 -8.20
N TRP A 184 -14.09 0.60 -7.35
CA TRP A 184 -13.63 1.98 -7.22
C TRP A 184 -12.18 2.07 -6.79
N MET A 185 -11.75 1.25 -5.83
CA MET A 185 -10.36 1.17 -5.42
C MET A 185 -9.45 0.78 -6.59
N ALA A 186 -9.87 -0.21 -7.40
CA ALA A 186 -9.11 -0.63 -8.59
C ALA A 186 -8.95 0.47 -9.62
N VAL A 187 -10.01 1.24 -9.89
CA VAL A 187 -9.99 2.35 -10.83
C VAL A 187 -9.06 3.46 -10.35
N ILE A 188 -9.16 3.83 -9.07
CA ILE A 188 -8.31 4.86 -8.45
C ILE A 188 -6.85 4.41 -8.48
N LEU A 189 -6.56 3.23 -7.96
CA LEU A 189 -5.19 2.69 -7.89
C LEU A 189 -4.59 2.50 -9.28
N GLY A 190 -5.34 1.95 -10.23
CA GLY A 190 -4.90 1.75 -11.60
C GLY A 190 -4.60 3.07 -12.31
N SER A 191 -5.45 4.08 -12.16
CA SER A 191 -5.23 5.41 -12.74
C SER A 191 -4.00 6.10 -12.16
N LEU A 192 -3.79 6.02 -10.84
CA LEU A 192 -2.60 6.57 -10.19
C LEU A 192 -1.33 5.84 -10.61
N LEU A 193 -1.35 4.51 -10.65
CA LEU A 193 -0.21 3.69 -11.06
C LEU A 193 0.23 4.05 -12.49
N ILE A 194 -0.72 4.09 -13.43
CA ILE A 194 -0.45 4.46 -14.82
C ILE A 194 0.03 5.91 -14.90
N GLY A 195 -0.66 6.84 -14.23
CA GLY A 195 -0.34 8.26 -14.28
C GLY A 195 1.05 8.58 -13.73
N ILE A 196 1.39 8.06 -12.55
CA ILE A 196 2.69 8.28 -11.91
C ILE A 196 3.81 7.62 -12.73
N THR A 197 3.61 6.39 -13.19
CA THR A 197 4.62 5.67 -13.98
C THR A 197 4.87 6.37 -15.30
N TYR A 198 3.82 6.74 -16.02
CA TYR A 198 3.94 7.40 -17.31
C TYR A 198 4.65 8.77 -17.19
N LEU A 199 4.22 9.60 -16.25
CA LEU A 199 4.86 10.90 -16.00
C LEU A 199 6.28 10.73 -15.46
N GLY A 200 6.52 9.76 -14.57
CA GLY A 200 7.85 9.47 -14.01
C GLY A 200 8.89 9.15 -15.09
N ILE A 201 8.49 8.34 -16.09
CA ILE A 201 9.33 8.04 -17.24
C ILE A 201 9.61 9.32 -18.05
N HIS A 202 8.59 10.15 -18.31
CA HIS A 202 8.73 11.36 -19.12
C HIS A 202 9.58 12.45 -18.47
N VAL A 203 9.51 12.58 -17.12
CA VAL A 203 10.38 13.52 -16.41
C VAL A 203 11.79 12.96 -16.17
N GLY A 204 12.03 11.68 -16.49
CA GLY A 204 13.31 11.02 -16.24
C GLY A 204 13.59 10.77 -14.76
N ALA A 205 12.53 10.45 -13.98
CA ALA A 205 12.69 10.11 -12.56
C ALA A 205 13.42 8.77 -12.40
N VAL A 206 14.35 8.72 -11.45
CA VAL A 206 15.22 7.56 -11.20
C VAL A 206 15.04 7.06 -9.76
N PRO A 207 14.87 5.74 -9.53
CA PRO A 207 14.79 5.20 -8.19
C PRO A 207 16.14 5.32 -7.47
N VAL A 208 16.20 6.10 -6.40
CA VAL A 208 17.39 6.28 -5.56
C VAL A 208 17.01 6.37 -4.09
N GLU A 209 17.95 6.05 -3.21
CA GLU A 209 17.70 6.10 -1.76
C GLU A 209 17.50 7.52 -1.22
N SER A 210 18.09 8.52 -1.87
CA SER A 210 18.09 9.91 -1.39
C SER A 210 16.80 10.66 -1.70
N GLU A 211 16.05 10.25 -2.73
CA GLU A 211 14.83 10.94 -3.16
C GLU A 211 13.85 9.98 -3.83
N THR A 212 12.60 9.96 -3.37
CA THR A 212 11.55 9.12 -3.94
C THR A 212 11.11 9.59 -5.32
N ILE A 213 10.60 8.66 -6.16
CA ILE A 213 10.05 9.00 -7.49
C ILE A 213 8.90 10.00 -7.37
N VAL A 214 8.04 9.88 -6.36
CA VAL A 214 6.94 10.81 -6.11
C VAL A 214 7.47 12.21 -5.82
N SER A 215 8.55 12.33 -5.04
CA SER A 215 9.20 13.62 -4.76
C SER A 215 9.79 14.23 -6.04
N GLN A 216 10.54 13.45 -6.82
CA GLN A 216 11.12 13.90 -8.10
C GLN A 216 10.03 14.37 -9.07
N LEU A 217 8.95 13.61 -9.19
CA LEU A 217 7.79 13.98 -10.01
C LEU A 217 7.14 15.28 -9.51
N ALA A 218 6.79 15.36 -8.23
CA ALA A 218 6.12 16.51 -7.66
C ALA A 218 6.94 17.80 -7.80
N ARG A 219 8.25 17.78 -7.48
CA ARG A 219 9.10 18.97 -7.65
C ARG A 219 9.29 19.39 -9.11
N THR A 220 9.22 18.45 -10.05
CA THR A 220 9.30 18.74 -11.49
C THR A 220 7.98 19.31 -12.00
N VAL A 221 6.86 18.71 -11.60
CA VAL A 221 5.51 19.16 -11.97
C VAL A 221 5.22 20.56 -11.40
N TYR A 222 5.60 20.83 -10.16
CA TYR A 222 5.38 22.14 -9.52
C TYR A 222 6.52 23.13 -9.75
N THR A 223 7.62 22.73 -10.41
CA THR A 223 8.84 23.50 -10.67
C THR A 223 9.62 23.96 -9.44
N THR A 224 9.08 23.77 -8.26
CA THR A 224 9.68 24.20 -6.98
C THR A 224 9.31 23.24 -5.85
N ARG A 225 10.08 23.29 -4.77
CA ARG A 225 9.72 22.65 -3.49
C ARG A 225 8.82 23.57 -2.65
N GLY A 226 7.81 24.18 -3.28
CA GLY A 226 6.87 25.08 -2.64
C GLY A 226 5.76 24.38 -1.87
N LEU A 227 4.69 25.13 -1.53
CA LEU A 227 3.59 24.64 -0.70
C LEU A 227 2.92 23.37 -1.27
N LEU A 228 2.60 23.35 -2.57
CA LEU A 228 1.95 22.19 -3.20
C LEU A 228 2.84 20.92 -3.14
N TYR A 229 4.16 21.09 -3.32
CA TYR A 229 5.11 20.00 -3.15
C TYR A 229 5.06 19.46 -1.71
N LEU A 230 5.17 20.34 -0.71
CA LEU A 230 5.15 19.93 0.70
C LEU A 230 3.83 19.27 1.09
N LEU A 231 2.69 19.78 0.60
CA LEU A 231 1.39 19.16 0.82
C LEU A 231 1.32 17.75 0.20
N THR A 232 1.86 17.57 -1.02
CA THR A 232 1.91 16.23 -1.68
C THR A 232 2.77 15.25 -0.89
N ILE A 233 3.96 15.68 -0.45
CA ILE A 233 4.85 14.83 0.37
C ILE A 233 4.21 14.51 1.72
N SER A 234 3.62 15.50 2.38
CA SER A 234 2.91 15.28 3.66
C SER A 234 1.74 14.32 3.50
N ALA A 235 0.92 14.48 2.47
CA ALA A 235 -0.20 13.59 2.17
C ALA A 235 0.27 12.16 1.92
N THR A 236 1.35 11.98 1.14
CA THR A 236 1.94 10.67 0.85
C THR A 236 2.54 10.04 2.11
N THR A 237 3.20 10.82 2.96
CA THR A 237 3.73 10.33 4.24
C THR A 237 2.61 9.84 5.15
N VAL A 238 1.56 10.66 5.31
CA VAL A 238 0.45 10.32 6.21
C VAL A 238 -0.29 9.06 5.76
N ILE A 239 -0.58 8.91 4.46
CA ILE A 239 -1.26 7.70 3.97
C ILE A 239 -0.41 6.44 4.17
N LEU A 240 0.92 6.53 4.04
CA LEU A 240 1.84 5.40 4.28
C LEU A 240 1.86 5.01 5.76
N VAL A 241 1.86 5.97 6.68
CA VAL A 241 1.74 5.70 8.13
C VAL A 241 0.40 5.03 8.45
N MET A 242 -0.67 5.46 7.81
CA MET A 242 -1.99 4.84 7.98
C MET A 242 -2.04 3.42 7.43
N ALA A 243 -1.39 3.15 6.29
CA ALA A 243 -1.24 1.81 5.76
C ALA A 243 -0.51 0.88 6.75
N ALA A 244 0.56 1.37 7.37
CA ALA A 244 1.26 0.65 8.44
C ALA A 244 0.34 0.39 9.65
N ASN A 245 -0.47 1.37 10.05
CA ASN A 245 -1.42 1.22 11.16
C ASN A 245 -2.46 0.14 10.90
N THR A 246 -3.02 0.07 9.69
CA THR A 246 -3.99 -0.95 9.30
C THR A 246 -3.38 -2.36 9.38
N ALA A 247 -2.20 -2.57 8.78
CA ALA A 247 -1.50 -3.85 8.84
C ALA A 247 -1.13 -4.26 10.28
N PHE A 248 -0.78 -3.28 11.12
CA PHE A 248 -0.49 -3.51 12.53
C PHE A 248 -1.73 -3.97 13.33
N ALA A 249 -2.92 -3.44 13.00
CA ALA A 249 -4.18 -3.83 13.62
C ALA A 249 -4.71 -5.18 13.12
N ASP A 250 -4.46 -5.53 11.85
CA ASP A 250 -4.94 -6.78 11.25
C ASP A 250 -4.14 -8.01 11.70
N PHE A 251 -2.86 -7.85 12.04
CA PHE A 251 -2.02 -8.94 12.52
C PHE A 251 -2.62 -9.71 13.72
N PRO A 252 -3.02 -9.08 14.84
CA PRO A 252 -3.64 -9.79 15.96
C PRO A 252 -5.01 -10.36 15.62
N ARG A 253 -5.79 -9.74 14.71
CA ARG A 253 -7.09 -10.25 14.28
C ARG A 253 -6.95 -11.59 13.55
N LEU A 254 -6.04 -11.67 12.58
CA LEU A 254 -5.78 -12.92 11.85
C LEU A 254 -5.16 -13.98 12.79
N SER A 255 -4.24 -13.58 13.67
CA SER A 255 -3.64 -14.50 14.64
C SER A 255 -4.69 -15.12 15.56
N ALA A 256 -5.66 -14.33 16.03
CA ALA A 256 -6.74 -14.82 16.88
C ALA A 256 -7.66 -15.79 16.12
N LEU A 257 -7.98 -15.52 14.85
CA LEU A 257 -8.80 -16.38 14.02
C LEU A 257 -8.12 -17.74 13.81
N VAL A 258 -6.84 -17.76 13.44
CA VAL A 258 -6.06 -18.99 13.23
C VAL A 258 -5.94 -19.81 14.53
N ALA A 259 -5.74 -19.13 15.67
CA ALA A 259 -5.65 -19.80 16.97
C ALA A 259 -6.98 -20.46 17.39
N ALA A 260 -8.10 -19.75 17.22
CA ALA A 260 -9.43 -20.27 17.56
C ALA A 260 -9.80 -21.53 16.75
N GLU A 261 -9.41 -21.56 15.47
CA GLU A 261 -9.68 -22.72 14.64
C GLU A 261 -8.77 -23.91 14.95
N ALA A 262 -7.50 -23.66 15.30
CA ALA A 262 -6.58 -24.71 15.74
C ALA A 262 -7.04 -25.38 17.06
N GLU A 263 -7.75 -24.66 17.93
CA GLU A 263 -8.39 -25.24 19.12
C GLU A 263 -9.63 -26.04 18.74
N GLY A 264 -10.46 -25.55 17.82
CA GLY A 264 -11.68 -26.25 17.37
C GLY A 264 -11.36 -27.58 16.67
N ASP A 265 -10.31 -27.62 15.86
CA ASP A 265 -9.86 -28.87 15.19
C ASP A 265 -9.39 -29.91 16.22
N LYS A 266 -8.67 -29.54 17.27
CA LYS A 266 -8.24 -30.46 18.32
C LYS A 266 -9.42 -31.07 19.11
N LEU A 267 -10.46 -30.28 19.37
CA LEU A 267 -11.66 -30.78 20.07
C LEU A 267 -12.46 -31.77 19.22
N SER A 268 -12.41 -31.67 17.90
CA SER A 268 -13.07 -32.56 16.97
C SER A 268 -12.28 -33.87 16.70
N GLU A 269 -10.98 -33.91 16.95
CA GLU A 269 -10.16 -35.13 16.87
C GLU A 269 -10.21 -35.99 18.14
N ASP A 270 -10.62 -35.39 19.25
CA ASP A 270 -10.74 -36.09 20.55
C ASP A 270 -12.15 -36.70 20.81
N GLU A 271 -13.13 -36.50 19.90
CA GLU A 271 -14.46 -37.13 19.89
C GLU A 271 -14.52 -38.32 18.91
#